data_f03b82fbf5d7c14eeede47b75e3cf4a1
#
_entry.id   f03b82fbf5d7c14eeede47b75e3cf4a1
#
_cell.length_a   1.000
_cell.length_b   1.000
_cell.length_c   1.000
_cell.angle_alpha   90.00
_cell.angle_beta   90.00
_cell.angle_gamma   90.00
#
_symmetry.space_group_name_H-M   'P 1'
#
loop_
_entity.id
_entity.type
_entity.pdbx_description
1 polymer ?
#
loop_
_entity_poly.entity_id
_entity_poly.type
_entity_poly.pdbx_seq_one_letter_code
_entity_poly.pdbx_strand_id
1 'polypeptide(L)'
;MTAPKPGNIDRRELLPQLFPNHEEWLFVSGLAGASKDAAALTNDGANIYTMAGTMGAAVAMGLGIALSAPNKNVAAINGDGEMLMGIGSLITVATAQPQNLTIVCEDNAMHGETGRQTGHTAGAANLE
;
A
#
# COMPACT_ATOMS: atom_id res chain seq x y z
N MET A 1 6.93 12.27 -24.00
CA MET A 1 6.51 12.56 -22.61
C MET A 1 7.69 12.21 -21.71
N THR A 2 8.20 13.17 -20.94
CA THR A 2 9.20 12.91 -19.91
C THR A 2 8.47 12.26 -18.73
N ALA A 3 8.95 11.11 -18.28
CA ALA A 3 8.43 10.48 -17.06
C ALA A 3 8.44 11.51 -15.91
N PRO A 4 7.42 11.55 -15.06
CA PRO A 4 7.44 12.39 -13.90
C PRO A 4 8.68 12.04 -13.06
N LYS A 5 9.40 13.06 -12.61
CA LYS A 5 10.51 12.84 -11.69
C LYS A 5 9.95 12.19 -10.43
N PRO A 6 10.60 11.13 -9.89
CA PRO A 6 10.21 10.60 -8.59
C PRO A 6 10.08 11.75 -7.60
N GLY A 7 8.96 11.82 -6.90
CA GLY A 7 8.76 12.81 -5.85
C GLY A 7 9.85 12.67 -4.78
N ASN A 8 10.34 13.76 -4.24
CA ASN A 8 11.34 13.76 -3.16
C ASN A 8 10.68 13.46 -1.78
N ILE A 9 9.66 12.60 -1.75
CA ILE A 9 8.97 12.26 -0.51
C ILE A 9 9.60 10.99 0.06
N ASP A 10 10.16 11.08 1.26
CA ASP A 10 10.56 9.89 2.00
C ASP A 10 9.30 9.27 2.63
N ARG A 11 8.93 8.07 2.19
CA ARG A 11 7.76 7.34 2.68
C ARG A 11 7.80 7.07 4.19
N ARG A 12 9.01 6.93 4.77
CA ARG A 12 9.20 6.73 6.22
C ARG A 12 8.84 7.97 7.03
N GLU A 13 8.96 9.15 6.43
CA GLU A 13 8.51 10.41 7.01
C GLU A 13 7.04 10.69 6.70
N LEU A 14 6.55 10.22 5.54
CA LEU A 14 5.19 10.44 5.10
C LEU A 14 4.18 9.59 5.87
N LEU A 15 4.43 8.30 6.06
CA LEU A 15 3.46 7.39 6.71
C LEU A 15 3.03 7.86 8.11
N PRO A 16 3.94 8.30 9.01
CA PRO A 16 3.53 8.85 10.30
C PRO A 16 2.68 10.12 10.19
N GLN A 17 2.86 10.91 9.12
CA GLN A 17 2.06 12.11 8.89
C GLN A 17 0.67 11.78 8.35
N LEU A 18 0.55 10.73 7.51
CA LEU A 18 -0.75 10.25 7.01
C LEU A 18 -1.57 9.56 8.12
N PHE A 19 -0.90 8.91 9.04
CA PHE A 19 -1.53 8.12 10.10
C PHE A 19 -1.05 8.54 11.50
N PRO A 20 -1.30 9.79 11.93
CA PRO A 20 -0.82 10.27 13.24
C PRO A 20 -1.41 9.51 14.42
N ASN A 21 -2.60 8.91 14.24
CA ASN A 21 -3.27 8.07 15.23
C ASN A 21 -3.31 6.62 14.74
N HIS A 22 -2.15 6.08 14.33
CA HIS A 22 -2.06 4.76 13.73
C HIS A 22 -2.60 3.62 14.61
N GLU A 23 -2.66 3.79 15.93
CA GLU A 23 -3.21 2.79 16.86
C GLU A 23 -4.73 2.57 16.64
N GLU A 24 -5.43 3.52 16.03
CA GLU A 24 -6.86 3.42 15.72
C GLU A 24 -7.14 2.72 14.39
N TRP A 25 -6.09 2.42 13.63
CA TRP A 25 -6.18 1.81 12.32
C TRP A 25 -5.82 0.34 12.33
N LEU A 26 -6.41 -0.41 11.40
CA LEU A 26 -5.96 -1.75 11.02
C LEU A 26 -5.17 -1.64 9.71
N PHE A 27 -3.97 -2.17 9.70
CA PHE A 27 -3.08 -2.11 8.55
C PHE A 27 -2.94 -3.47 7.88
N VAL A 28 -2.95 -3.47 6.55
CA VAL A 28 -2.45 -4.57 5.73
C VAL A 28 -1.35 -4.00 4.85
N SER A 29 -0.19 -4.61 4.87
CA SER A 29 0.89 -4.20 3.99
C SER A 29 1.31 -5.34 3.10
N GLY A 30 1.71 -5.00 1.89
CA GLY A 30 2.22 -5.95 0.93
C GLY A 30 3.64 -6.42 1.28
N LEU A 31 4.55 -6.20 0.36
CA LEU A 31 5.90 -6.76 0.35
C LEU A 31 6.96 -5.65 0.46
N ALA A 32 8.17 -6.02 0.79
CA ALA A 32 9.38 -5.18 0.71
C ALA A 32 9.33 -3.91 1.55
N GLY A 33 9.53 -2.75 0.93
CA GLY A 33 9.60 -1.47 1.60
C GLY A 33 8.30 -1.11 2.32
N ALA A 34 7.16 -1.23 1.66
CA ALA A 34 5.85 -0.95 2.22
C ALA A 34 5.59 -1.75 3.51
N SER A 35 5.97 -3.04 3.51
CA SER A 35 5.84 -3.88 4.70
C SER A 35 6.75 -3.43 5.84
N LYS A 36 8.02 -3.10 5.54
CA LYS A 36 8.98 -2.65 6.56
C LYS A 36 8.56 -1.31 7.17
N ASP A 37 8.08 -0.40 6.35
CA ASP A 37 7.72 0.94 6.81
C ASP A 37 6.39 0.92 7.60
N ALA A 38 5.42 0.10 7.19
CA ALA A 38 4.19 -0.10 7.95
C ALA A 38 4.43 -0.81 9.29
N ALA A 39 5.33 -1.81 9.33
CA ALA A 39 5.74 -2.45 10.58
C ALA A 39 6.46 -1.46 11.52
N ALA A 40 7.33 -0.61 10.98
CA ALA A 40 7.98 0.44 11.75
C ALA A 40 6.99 1.47 12.31
N LEU A 41 6.00 1.90 11.51
CA LEU A 41 4.95 2.81 11.93
C LEU A 41 4.16 2.26 13.14
N THR A 42 3.81 0.99 13.10
CA THR A 42 2.97 0.33 14.12
C THR A 42 3.78 -0.30 15.24
N ASN A 43 5.11 -0.19 15.21
CA ASN A 43 6.01 -0.90 16.10
C ASN A 43 5.74 -2.43 16.11
N ASP A 44 5.44 -2.98 14.94
CA ASP A 44 5.06 -4.38 14.72
C ASP A 44 3.93 -4.84 15.67
N GLY A 45 2.98 -3.96 15.90
CA GLY A 45 1.88 -4.14 16.85
C GLY A 45 0.79 -5.09 16.35
N ALA A 46 -0.21 -5.32 17.18
CA ALA A 46 -1.31 -6.23 16.90
C ALA A 46 -2.30 -5.72 15.83
N ASN A 47 -2.14 -4.48 15.38
CA ASN A 47 -3.01 -3.82 14.41
C ASN A 47 -2.45 -3.85 12.98
N ILE A 48 -1.39 -4.62 12.70
CA ILE A 48 -0.82 -4.80 11.38
C ILE A 48 -0.76 -6.27 10.97
N TYR A 49 -1.07 -6.52 9.71
CA TYR A 49 -0.79 -7.78 9.04
C TYR A 49 0.12 -7.54 7.82
N THR A 50 1.35 -8.03 7.89
CA THR A 50 2.28 -7.98 6.77
C THR A 50 2.14 -9.23 5.92
N MET A 51 2.00 -9.07 4.61
CA MET A 51 1.77 -10.20 3.71
C MET A 51 3.07 -10.92 3.29
N ALA A 52 4.20 -10.53 3.85
CA ALA A 52 5.51 -11.21 3.86
C ALA A 52 5.95 -11.73 2.51
N GLY A 53 5.86 -11.64 1.47
CA GLY A 53 6.29 -12.25 0.18
C GLY A 53 5.14 -12.44 -0.81
N THR A 54 3.92 -12.11 -0.40
CA THR A 54 2.77 -12.15 -1.30
C THR A 54 2.58 -10.80 -1.98
N MET A 55 2.72 -10.75 -3.29
CA MET A 55 2.48 -9.54 -4.08
C MET A 55 1.02 -9.46 -4.56
N GLY A 56 0.48 -8.24 -4.57
CA GLY A 56 -0.78 -7.91 -5.26
C GLY A 56 -2.06 -8.24 -4.50
N ALA A 57 -1.99 -8.71 -3.25
CA ALA A 57 -3.17 -9.12 -2.50
C ALA A 57 -3.56 -8.17 -1.35
N ALA A 58 -2.73 -7.18 -0.99
CA ALA A 58 -2.99 -6.34 0.17
C ALA A 58 -4.27 -5.51 0.03
N VAL A 59 -4.59 -5.00 -1.14
CA VAL A 59 -5.85 -4.27 -1.39
C VAL A 59 -7.07 -5.15 -1.19
N ALA A 60 -7.04 -6.37 -1.75
CA ALA A 60 -8.16 -7.32 -1.61
C ALA A 60 -8.36 -7.76 -0.17
N MET A 61 -7.26 -8.00 0.57
CA MET A 61 -7.33 -8.33 1.99
C MET A 61 -7.83 -7.13 2.81
N GLY A 62 -7.32 -5.94 2.56
CA GLY A 62 -7.79 -4.71 3.20
C GLY A 62 -9.28 -4.48 2.98
N LEU A 63 -9.78 -4.74 1.76
CA LEU A 63 -11.21 -4.70 1.48
C LEU A 63 -12.00 -5.70 2.35
N GLY A 64 -11.53 -6.95 2.43
CA GLY A 64 -12.16 -7.97 3.26
C GLY A 64 -12.25 -7.56 4.74
N ILE A 65 -11.18 -6.97 5.27
CA ILE A 65 -11.15 -6.45 6.66
C ILE A 65 -12.11 -5.28 6.80
N ALA A 66 -12.10 -4.32 5.86
CA ALA A 66 -12.97 -3.15 5.91
C ALA A 66 -14.46 -3.52 5.92
N LEU A 67 -14.85 -4.49 5.10
CA LEU A 67 -16.23 -5.01 5.06
C LEU A 67 -16.60 -5.78 6.32
N SER A 68 -15.65 -6.50 6.92
CA SER A 68 -15.86 -7.29 8.13
C SER A 68 -15.85 -6.47 9.42
N ALA A 69 -15.17 -5.32 9.40
CA ALA A 69 -15.01 -4.42 10.55
C ALA A 69 -15.42 -2.98 10.19
N PRO A 70 -16.69 -2.71 9.92
CA PRO A 70 -17.16 -1.42 9.38
C PRO A 70 -16.91 -0.23 10.33
N ASN A 71 -16.69 -0.48 11.60
CA ASN A 71 -16.40 0.55 12.60
C ASN A 71 -14.90 0.80 12.82
N LYS A 72 -14.02 0.18 12.02
CA LYS A 72 -12.58 0.36 12.08
C LYS A 72 -12.08 0.99 10.78
N ASN A 73 -11.14 1.91 10.89
CA ASN A 73 -10.41 2.39 9.72
C ASN A 73 -9.39 1.35 9.29
N VAL A 74 -9.29 1.12 8.00
CA VAL A 74 -8.37 0.13 7.41
C VAL A 74 -7.47 0.82 6.40
N ALA A 75 -6.18 0.55 6.44
CA ALA A 75 -5.21 1.01 5.46
C ALA A 75 -4.53 -0.17 4.77
N ALA A 76 -4.58 -0.19 3.44
CA ALA A 76 -3.81 -1.13 2.62
C ALA A 76 -2.62 -0.39 2.01
N ILE A 77 -1.39 -0.76 2.40
CA ILE A 77 -0.14 -0.11 1.98
C ILE A 77 0.59 -1.04 1.02
N ASN A 78 0.88 -0.55 -0.18
CA ASN A 78 1.46 -1.31 -1.28
C ASN A 78 2.60 -0.56 -1.95
N GLY A 79 3.52 -1.27 -2.58
CA GLY A 79 4.39 -0.71 -3.60
C GLY A 79 3.71 -0.67 -4.98
N ASP A 80 4.31 0.08 -5.92
CA ASP A 80 3.83 0.21 -7.30
C ASP A 80 3.73 -1.14 -8.03
N GLY A 81 4.74 -1.99 -7.93
CA GLY A 81 4.72 -3.32 -8.56
C GLY A 81 3.61 -4.22 -8.02
N GLU A 82 3.33 -4.16 -6.72
CA GLU A 82 2.24 -4.89 -6.09
C GLU A 82 0.88 -4.37 -6.52
N MET A 83 0.73 -3.04 -6.56
CA MET A 83 -0.50 -2.40 -7.01
C MET A 83 -0.84 -2.82 -8.43
N LEU A 84 0.14 -2.80 -9.34
CA LEU A 84 -0.06 -3.23 -10.72
C LEU A 84 -0.37 -4.73 -10.83
N MET A 85 0.26 -5.58 -10.02
CA MET A 85 -0.04 -7.02 -10.00
C MET A 85 -1.47 -7.31 -9.55
N GLY A 86 -1.98 -6.57 -8.58
CA GLY A 86 -3.32 -6.72 -8.02
C GLY A 86 -4.34 -5.69 -8.50
N ILE A 87 -4.09 -4.98 -9.60
CA ILE A 87 -4.87 -3.81 -10.02
C ILE A 87 -6.37 -4.10 -10.18
N GLY A 88 -6.73 -5.32 -10.55
CA GLY A 88 -8.13 -5.74 -10.65
C GLY A 88 -8.90 -5.63 -9.32
N SER A 89 -8.21 -5.67 -8.19
CA SER A 89 -8.85 -5.49 -6.87
C SER A 89 -9.44 -4.09 -6.68
N LEU A 90 -8.90 -3.06 -7.37
CA LEU A 90 -9.46 -1.70 -7.33
C LEU A 90 -10.87 -1.65 -7.92
N ILE A 91 -11.17 -2.46 -8.93
CA ILE A 91 -12.52 -2.56 -9.52
C ILE A 91 -13.49 -3.17 -8.49
N THR A 92 -13.04 -4.17 -7.75
CA THR A 92 -13.82 -4.78 -6.66
C THR A 92 -14.07 -3.78 -5.53
N VAL A 93 -13.06 -3.00 -5.14
CA VAL A 93 -13.21 -1.91 -4.16
C VAL A 93 -14.21 -0.87 -4.65
N ALA A 94 -14.10 -0.44 -5.91
CA ALA A 94 -15.01 0.53 -6.51
C ALA A 94 -16.47 0.02 -6.53
N THR A 95 -16.67 -1.28 -6.71
CA THR A 95 -18.00 -1.91 -6.65
C THR A 95 -18.53 -2.01 -5.23
N ALA A 96 -17.68 -2.40 -4.28
CA ALA A 96 -18.06 -2.58 -2.88
C ALA A 96 -18.23 -1.26 -2.12
N GLN A 97 -17.55 -0.19 -2.55
CA GLN A 97 -17.60 1.17 -1.98
C GLN A 97 -17.43 1.23 -0.44
N PRO A 98 -16.41 0.58 0.14
CA PRO A 98 -16.20 0.65 1.58
C PRO A 98 -15.87 2.09 1.99
N GLN A 99 -16.52 2.58 3.06
CA GLN A 99 -16.30 3.95 3.54
C GLN A 99 -15.11 4.09 4.49
N ASN A 100 -14.50 2.97 4.86
CA ASN A 100 -13.47 2.87 5.89
C ASN A 100 -12.15 2.26 5.37
N LEU A 101 -11.94 2.19 4.05
CA LEU A 101 -10.72 1.69 3.44
C LEU A 101 -9.93 2.83 2.80
N THR A 102 -8.67 2.97 3.20
CA THR A 102 -7.67 3.82 2.54
C THR A 102 -6.63 2.95 1.86
N ILE A 103 -6.31 3.26 0.62
CA ILE A 103 -5.28 2.55 -0.15
C ILE A 103 -4.12 3.51 -0.39
N VAL A 104 -2.92 3.10 0.00
CA VAL A 104 -1.68 3.85 -0.21
C VAL A 104 -0.79 3.07 -1.17
N CYS A 105 -0.35 3.72 -2.24
CA CYS A 105 0.64 3.19 -3.17
C CYS A 105 1.95 3.97 -3.04
N GLU A 106 3.00 3.29 -2.60
CA GLU A 106 4.35 3.84 -2.50
C GLU A 106 5.07 3.60 -3.83
N ASP A 107 4.93 4.53 -4.77
CA ASP A 107 5.54 4.42 -6.09
C ASP A 107 6.99 4.92 -6.08
N ASN A 108 7.93 4.00 -6.24
CA ASN A 108 9.35 4.29 -6.41
C ASN A 108 9.89 3.90 -7.79
N ALA A 109 9.00 3.48 -8.68
CA ALA A 109 9.29 3.09 -10.07
C ALA A 109 10.32 1.94 -10.21
N MET A 110 10.47 1.09 -9.18
CA MET A 110 11.45 0.00 -9.22
C MET A 110 11.04 -1.20 -8.35
N HIS A 111 11.57 -2.36 -8.70
CA HIS A 111 11.46 -3.59 -7.91
C HIS A 111 12.64 -3.68 -6.93
N GLY A 112 12.47 -3.07 -5.74
CA GLY A 112 13.57 -2.90 -4.77
C GLY A 112 14.10 -4.22 -4.20
N GLU A 113 13.26 -5.21 -3.99
CA GLU A 113 13.61 -6.47 -3.31
C GLU A 113 14.46 -7.40 -4.19
N THR A 114 14.29 -7.34 -5.50
CA THR A 114 14.95 -8.26 -6.45
C THR A 114 16.18 -7.70 -7.15
N GLY A 115 16.61 -6.50 -6.79
CA GLY A 115 17.84 -5.90 -7.34
C GLY A 115 17.62 -4.56 -8.04
N ARG A 116 16.57 -3.84 -7.72
CA ARG A 116 16.25 -2.49 -8.23
C ARG A 116 16.04 -2.42 -9.74
N GLN A 117 15.46 -3.45 -10.31
CA GLN A 117 15.02 -3.41 -11.71
C GLN A 117 13.98 -2.31 -11.88
N THR A 118 14.00 -1.66 -13.04
CA THR A 118 13.04 -0.62 -13.42
C THR A 118 11.61 -1.18 -13.39
N GLY A 119 10.74 -0.54 -12.64
CA GLY A 119 9.31 -0.85 -12.57
C GLY A 119 8.52 -0.29 -13.75
N HIS A 120 7.28 -0.71 -13.91
CA HIS A 120 6.42 -0.27 -15.02
C HIS A 120 6.00 1.20 -14.88
N THR A 121 5.93 1.72 -13.68
CA THR A 121 5.60 3.13 -13.40
C THR A 121 6.73 4.09 -13.77
N ALA A 122 7.96 3.59 -13.97
CA ALA A 122 9.04 4.39 -14.57
C ALA A 122 8.78 4.73 -16.05
N GLY A 123 7.84 4.07 -16.69
CA GLY A 123 7.49 4.23 -18.10
C GLY A 123 6.13 4.90 -18.31
N ALA A 124 5.26 4.22 -19.04
CA ALA A 124 3.96 4.75 -19.43
C ALA A 124 2.83 4.46 -18.43
N ALA A 125 3.05 3.54 -17.47
CA ALA A 125 2.02 3.24 -16.47
C ALA A 125 1.98 4.37 -15.44
N ASN A 126 0.78 4.92 -15.22
CA ASN A 126 0.52 5.95 -14.23
C ASN A 126 -0.57 5.44 -13.27
N LEU A 127 -0.29 5.54 -11.95
CA LEU A 127 -1.21 5.13 -10.89
C LEU A 127 -1.94 6.31 -10.23
N GLU A 128 -1.73 7.54 -10.74
CA GLU A 128 -2.41 8.76 -10.28
C GLU A 128 -3.80 8.92 -10.91
#